data_495c9537c7c33d92cd6f0f15eb813c2b
#
_entry.id   495c9537c7c33d92cd6f0f15eb813c2b
#
_cell.length_a   1.000
_cell.length_b   1.000
_cell.length_c   1.000
_cell.angle_alpha   90.00
_cell.angle_beta   90.00
_cell.angle_gamma   90.00
#
_symmetry.space_group_name_H-M   'P 1'
#
loop_
_entity.id
_entity.type
_entity.pdbx_description
1 polymer ?
#
loop_
_entity_poly.entity_id
_entity_poly.type
_entity_poly.pdbx_seq_one_letter_code
_entity_poly.pdbx_strand_id
1 'polypeptide(L)'
;CMIFSPFFARLGGHVSVSRSVAFGVVLMCIALIMMVVYFFMDRKLDAQTGEAEEKDDPFKISDLGQILTSSGFWLVALLCVLYYSAIFPFQKYAVNMLQCNLALVAPDADSFWAKPDVTIVQYVIMLIVAAAGFASNFQKKSNMKYGLLGLSILSLIAYCYMGYMRQSAESIFAVFPLLAVLITPILGSYVDHKGKAASMLILGSLLLIFCHLTFAFVLPLFKDSAVGGTVIAYVTILVLGSSFSLVPASLWPSVPKLVDAKVIGSAYALIFWIQNIGLWLFPMLIGKVLDATNPGVTDPTKFNYTAPLVMLAFLGVAALLLGFVLKVVDRKKGLGLEEPNIK
;
A
#
# COMPACT_ATOMS: atom_id res chain seq x y z
N CYS A 1 11.84 -1.48 1.81
CA CYS A 1 12.57 -2.42 0.94
C CYS A 1 12.47 -2.06 -0.54
N MET A 2 11.28 -1.83 -1.12
CA MET A 2 11.10 -1.59 -2.56
C MET A 2 11.93 -0.44 -3.13
N ILE A 3 12.13 0.63 -2.37
CA ILE A 3 12.84 1.84 -2.81
C ILE A 3 14.36 1.68 -2.65
N PHE A 4 14.82 1.15 -1.53
CA PHE A 4 16.25 0.99 -1.25
C PHE A 4 16.87 -0.25 -1.88
N SER A 5 16.06 -1.28 -2.20
CA SER A 5 16.54 -2.51 -2.81
C SER A 5 17.32 -2.27 -4.12
N PRO A 6 16.84 -1.47 -5.09
CA PRO A 6 17.61 -1.15 -6.30
C PRO A 6 18.91 -0.39 -6.01
N PHE A 7 18.91 0.48 -5.00
CA PHE A 7 20.12 1.21 -4.58
C PHE A 7 21.19 0.23 -4.07
N PHE A 8 20.82 -0.63 -3.11
CA PHE A 8 21.78 -1.60 -2.57
C PHE A 8 22.23 -2.64 -3.59
N ALA A 9 21.35 -3.02 -4.55
CA ALA A 9 21.72 -3.89 -5.64
C ALA A 9 22.83 -3.31 -6.53
N ARG A 10 22.86 -1.98 -6.72
CA ARG A 10 23.81 -1.26 -7.58
C ARG A 10 25.05 -0.73 -6.84
N LEU A 11 25.10 -0.87 -5.53
CA LEU A 11 26.23 -0.37 -4.73
C LEU A 11 27.53 -1.09 -5.13
N GLY A 12 28.55 -0.34 -5.52
CA GLY A 12 29.84 -0.87 -5.96
C GLY A 12 29.95 -1.18 -7.46
N GLY A 13 29.09 -0.58 -8.30
CA GLY A 13 29.24 -0.59 -9.77
C GLY A 13 28.73 -1.82 -10.49
N HIS A 14 28.37 -2.89 -9.77
CA HIS A 14 27.79 -4.11 -10.36
C HIS A 14 26.42 -4.41 -9.74
N VAL A 15 25.46 -4.82 -10.54
CA VAL A 15 24.15 -5.26 -10.06
C VAL A 15 24.28 -6.58 -9.31
N SER A 16 23.94 -6.57 -8.02
CA SER A 16 24.01 -7.76 -7.16
C SER A 16 22.70 -7.96 -6.39
N VAL A 17 21.98 -9.02 -6.73
CA VAL A 17 20.77 -9.43 -6.01
C VAL A 17 21.07 -9.77 -4.56
N SER A 18 22.23 -10.39 -4.29
CA SER A 18 22.65 -10.77 -2.94
C SER A 18 22.75 -9.57 -1.99
N ARG A 19 23.20 -8.41 -2.46
CA ARG A 19 23.28 -7.18 -1.62
C ARG A 19 21.90 -6.64 -1.27
N SER A 20 20.96 -6.70 -2.21
CA SER A 20 19.58 -6.32 -1.98
C SER A 20 18.92 -7.25 -0.95
N VAL A 21 19.16 -8.56 -1.04
CA VAL A 21 18.68 -9.56 -0.07
C VAL A 21 19.33 -9.35 1.29
N ALA A 22 20.66 -9.14 1.35
CA ALA A 22 21.37 -8.86 2.59
C ALA A 22 20.82 -7.63 3.32
N PHE A 23 20.50 -6.55 2.58
CA PHE A 23 19.84 -5.37 3.15
C PHE A 23 18.48 -5.75 3.78
N GLY A 24 17.67 -6.56 3.11
CA GLY A 24 16.40 -7.06 3.66
C GLY A 24 16.59 -7.86 4.95
N VAL A 25 17.61 -8.74 4.99
CA VAL A 25 17.97 -9.52 6.19
C VAL A 25 18.39 -8.62 7.35
N VAL A 26 19.20 -7.59 7.11
CA VAL A 26 19.59 -6.62 8.15
C VAL A 26 18.36 -5.92 8.73
N LEU A 27 17.40 -5.48 7.89
CA LEU A 27 16.17 -4.88 8.38
C LEU A 27 15.32 -5.85 9.21
N MET A 28 15.26 -7.12 8.82
CA MET A 28 14.56 -8.16 9.60
C MET A 28 15.24 -8.40 10.96
N CYS A 29 16.57 -8.40 11.03
CA CYS A 29 17.30 -8.50 12.30
C CYS A 29 17.01 -7.30 13.20
N ILE A 30 17.01 -6.09 12.66
CA ILE A 30 16.64 -4.88 13.42
C ILE A 30 15.20 -4.99 13.94
N ALA A 31 14.26 -5.42 13.11
CA ALA A 31 12.86 -5.62 13.52
C ALA A 31 12.73 -6.67 14.64
N LEU A 32 13.49 -7.75 14.58
CA LEU A 32 13.54 -8.78 15.63
C LEU A 32 14.07 -8.20 16.95
N ILE A 33 15.16 -7.43 16.91
CA ILE A 33 15.70 -6.76 18.11
C ILE A 33 14.64 -5.81 18.71
N MET A 34 13.99 -5.01 17.88
CA MET A 34 12.94 -4.10 18.35
C MET A 34 11.75 -4.85 18.96
N MET A 35 11.37 -6.00 18.42
CA MET A 35 10.33 -6.85 18.98
C MET A 35 10.72 -7.42 20.35
N VAL A 36 11.97 -7.82 20.54
CA VAL A 36 12.50 -8.26 21.84
C VAL A 36 12.47 -7.10 22.85
N VAL A 37 12.91 -5.91 22.45
CA VAL A 37 12.85 -4.71 23.31
C VAL A 37 11.40 -4.39 23.70
N TYR A 38 10.47 -4.42 22.74
CA TYR A 38 9.04 -4.22 22.99
C TYR A 38 8.50 -5.23 24.00
N PHE A 39 8.82 -6.51 23.87
CA PHE A 39 8.42 -7.55 24.81
C PHE A 39 8.86 -7.26 26.27
N PHE A 40 10.10 -6.80 26.48
CA PHE A 40 10.54 -6.42 27.81
C PHE A 40 9.91 -5.13 28.33
N MET A 41 9.63 -4.18 27.45
CA MET A 41 8.91 -2.93 27.83
C MET A 41 7.46 -3.23 28.21
N ASP A 42 6.78 -4.09 27.48
CA ASP A 42 5.41 -4.53 27.72
C ASP A 42 5.31 -5.21 29.09
N ARG A 43 6.12 -6.20 29.36
CA ARG A 43 6.21 -6.84 30.70
C ARG A 43 6.48 -5.87 31.84
N LYS A 44 7.30 -4.85 31.59
CA LYS A 44 7.58 -3.82 32.60
C LYS A 44 6.36 -2.93 32.84
N LEU A 45 5.60 -2.62 31.80
CA LEU A 45 4.37 -1.85 31.88
C LEU A 45 3.31 -2.63 32.70
N ASP A 46 3.09 -3.91 32.38
CA ASP A 46 2.15 -4.79 33.10
C ASP A 46 2.47 -4.85 34.62
N ALA A 47 3.76 -4.95 34.95
CA ALA A 47 4.21 -4.94 36.32
C ALA A 47 3.98 -3.58 37.03
N GLN A 48 3.91 -2.45 36.31
CA GLN A 48 3.68 -1.10 36.85
C GLN A 48 2.20 -0.76 36.98
N THR A 49 1.37 -1.21 36.03
CA THR A 49 -0.06 -0.90 36.02
C THR A 49 -0.87 -1.75 37.01
N GLY A 50 -0.26 -2.81 37.54
CA GLY A 50 -0.97 -3.72 38.44
C GLY A 50 -2.10 -4.50 37.76
N GLU A 51 -2.21 -4.39 36.47
CA GLU A 51 -2.97 -5.30 35.62
C GLU A 51 -2.24 -6.65 35.60
N ALA A 52 -2.25 -7.32 36.78
CA ALA A 52 -1.96 -8.72 36.82
C ALA A 52 -2.99 -9.40 35.93
N GLU A 53 -2.51 -9.85 34.78
CA GLU A 53 -3.16 -10.85 33.94
C GLU A 53 -4.67 -10.99 34.24
N GLU A 54 -5.55 -10.17 33.64
CA GLU A 54 -6.77 -10.78 33.17
C GLU A 54 -6.24 -11.91 32.30
N LYS A 55 -6.23 -13.13 32.87
CA LYS A 55 -5.81 -14.34 32.13
C LYS A 55 -6.63 -14.31 30.87
N ASP A 56 -5.97 -13.90 29.75
CA ASP A 56 -6.57 -14.06 28.43
C ASP A 56 -7.13 -15.46 28.41
N ASP A 57 -8.46 -15.57 28.33
CA ASP A 57 -9.08 -16.88 28.25
C ASP A 57 -8.35 -17.64 27.14
N PRO A 58 -7.77 -18.83 27.44
CA PRO A 58 -6.98 -19.53 26.44
C PRO A 58 -7.83 -19.72 25.19
N PHE A 59 -7.29 -19.38 24.03
CA PHE A 59 -7.94 -19.56 22.72
C PHE A 59 -8.63 -20.92 22.66
N LYS A 60 -9.93 -20.89 22.47
CA LYS A 60 -10.76 -22.10 22.31
C LYS A 60 -11.14 -22.26 20.84
N ILE A 61 -11.10 -23.46 20.31
CA ILE A 61 -11.55 -23.74 18.91
C ILE A 61 -13.02 -23.31 18.73
N SER A 62 -13.83 -23.32 19.79
CA SER A 62 -15.21 -22.78 19.79
C SER A 62 -15.27 -21.29 19.39
N ASP A 63 -14.23 -20.52 19.67
CA ASP A 63 -14.18 -19.09 19.38
C ASP A 63 -14.06 -18.84 17.86
N LEU A 64 -13.40 -19.76 17.14
CA LEU A 64 -13.42 -19.78 15.66
C LEU A 64 -14.84 -19.94 15.11
N GLY A 65 -15.66 -20.78 15.74
CA GLY A 65 -17.06 -20.97 15.34
C GLY A 65 -17.85 -19.66 15.40
N GLN A 66 -17.65 -18.86 16.44
CA GLN A 66 -18.29 -17.55 16.61
C GLN A 66 -17.86 -16.56 15.50
N ILE A 67 -16.54 -16.48 15.20
CA ILE A 67 -16.01 -15.63 14.14
C ILE A 67 -16.57 -16.04 12.78
N LEU A 68 -16.51 -17.33 12.46
CA LEU A 68 -16.91 -17.89 11.17
C LEU A 68 -18.41 -17.79 10.90
N THR A 69 -19.26 -17.68 11.93
CA THR A 69 -20.71 -17.45 11.78
C THR A 69 -21.07 -15.99 11.54
N SER A 70 -20.14 -15.06 11.78
CA SER A 70 -20.36 -13.62 11.56
C SER A 70 -20.33 -13.26 10.08
N SER A 71 -21.48 -12.85 9.53
CA SER A 71 -21.54 -12.37 8.13
C SER A 71 -20.75 -11.08 7.91
N GLY A 72 -20.66 -10.20 8.92
CA GLY A 72 -19.85 -8.99 8.86
C GLY A 72 -18.36 -9.32 8.76
N PHE A 73 -17.89 -10.30 9.53
CA PHE A 73 -16.52 -10.80 9.45
C PHE A 73 -16.15 -11.25 8.02
N TRP A 74 -16.96 -12.11 7.40
CA TRP A 74 -16.69 -12.60 6.05
C TRP A 74 -16.67 -11.49 5.01
N LEU A 75 -17.56 -10.49 5.11
CA LEU A 75 -17.57 -9.37 4.18
C LEU A 75 -16.27 -8.55 4.28
N VAL A 76 -15.79 -8.30 5.50
CA VAL A 76 -14.54 -7.56 5.70
C VAL A 76 -13.33 -8.41 5.30
N ALA A 77 -13.30 -9.71 5.61
CA ALA A 77 -12.24 -10.62 5.20
C ALA A 77 -12.13 -10.74 3.67
N LEU A 78 -13.25 -10.88 2.96
CA LEU A 78 -13.29 -10.93 1.50
C LEU A 78 -12.89 -9.58 0.87
N LEU A 79 -13.36 -8.45 1.43
CA LEU A 79 -12.90 -7.13 1.01
C LEU A 79 -11.38 -7.01 1.17
N CYS A 80 -10.83 -7.47 2.29
CA CYS A 80 -9.40 -7.48 2.53
C CYS A 80 -8.66 -8.25 1.43
N VAL A 81 -9.09 -9.50 1.13
CA VAL A 81 -8.49 -10.32 0.05
C VAL A 81 -8.52 -9.57 -1.28
N LEU A 82 -9.68 -9.06 -1.68
CA LEU A 82 -9.85 -8.44 -3.00
C LEU A 82 -8.99 -7.19 -3.16
N TYR A 83 -8.98 -6.31 -2.14
CA TYR A 83 -8.16 -5.10 -2.17
C TYR A 83 -6.67 -5.41 -2.18
N TYR A 84 -6.20 -6.20 -1.24
CA TYR A 84 -4.78 -6.49 -1.11
C TYR A 84 -4.27 -7.30 -2.32
N SER A 85 -5.11 -8.19 -2.89
CA SER A 85 -4.78 -8.94 -4.11
C SER A 85 -4.77 -8.08 -5.37
N ALA A 86 -5.49 -6.97 -5.41
CA ALA A 86 -5.41 -6.03 -6.53
C ALA A 86 -4.18 -5.10 -6.46
N ILE A 87 -3.68 -4.80 -5.26
CA ILE A 87 -2.62 -3.81 -5.06
C ILE A 87 -1.24 -4.45 -4.92
N PHE A 88 -1.04 -5.41 -4.00
CA PHE A 88 0.28 -5.97 -3.73
C PHE A 88 0.86 -6.80 -4.87
N PRO A 89 0.09 -7.67 -5.56
CA PRO A 89 0.56 -8.31 -6.78
C PRO A 89 0.91 -7.30 -7.88
N PHE A 90 0.09 -6.26 -8.08
CA PHE A 90 0.39 -5.20 -9.02
C PHE A 90 1.75 -4.54 -8.75
N GLN A 91 2.10 -4.27 -7.50
CA GLN A 91 3.38 -3.65 -7.13
C GLN A 91 4.59 -4.43 -7.65
N LYS A 92 4.51 -5.76 -7.77
CA LYS A 92 5.60 -6.60 -8.29
C LYS A 92 5.85 -6.36 -9.77
N TYR A 93 4.82 -6.00 -10.52
CA TYR A 93 4.87 -5.81 -11.96
C TYR A 93 4.84 -4.34 -12.39
N ALA A 94 4.54 -3.42 -11.47
CA ALA A 94 4.29 -2.02 -11.76
C ALA A 94 5.46 -1.31 -12.44
N VAL A 95 6.70 -1.57 -12.00
CA VAL A 95 7.90 -0.96 -12.61
C VAL A 95 8.05 -1.41 -14.07
N ASN A 96 7.93 -2.72 -14.33
CA ASN A 96 8.02 -3.23 -15.68
C ASN A 96 6.83 -2.75 -16.54
N MET A 97 5.64 -2.71 -16.00
CA MET A 97 4.45 -2.15 -16.68
C MET A 97 4.69 -0.69 -17.11
N LEU A 98 5.30 0.13 -16.23
CA LEU A 98 5.66 1.51 -16.57
C LEU A 98 6.72 1.55 -17.67
N GLN A 99 7.76 0.70 -17.62
CA GLN A 99 8.77 0.59 -18.66
C GLN A 99 8.17 0.21 -20.03
N CYS A 100 7.15 -0.65 -20.05
CA CYS A 100 6.47 -1.07 -21.28
C CYS A 100 5.58 0.04 -21.88
N ASN A 101 5.07 0.96 -21.05
CA ASN A 101 4.06 1.94 -21.46
C ASN A 101 4.55 3.40 -21.46
N LEU A 102 5.78 3.66 -21.04
CA LEU A 102 6.38 4.99 -21.06
C LEU A 102 7.57 5.01 -22.00
N ALA A 103 7.72 6.09 -22.79
CA ALA A 103 8.90 6.33 -23.61
C ALA A 103 10.07 6.82 -22.75
N LEU A 104 10.50 5.98 -21.80
CA LEU A 104 11.59 6.32 -20.89
C LEU A 104 12.92 6.15 -21.61
N VAL A 105 13.64 7.25 -21.76
CA VAL A 105 15.00 7.27 -22.31
C VAL A 105 15.94 7.67 -21.19
N ALA A 106 16.80 6.74 -20.77
CA ALA A 106 17.78 7.04 -19.74
C ALA A 106 18.63 8.26 -20.16
N PRO A 107 18.90 9.21 -19.24
CA PRO A 107 19.74 10.37 -19.55
C PRO A 107 21.15 9.92 -19.94
N ASP A 108 21.78 10.66 -20.83
CA ASP A 108 23.15 10.41 -21.27
C ASP A 108 24.09 10.30 -20.06
N ALA A 109 25.12 9.44 -20.16
CA ALA A 109 26.05 9.17 -19.07
C ALA A 109 26.75 10.44 -18.53
N ASP A 110 26.98 11.43 -19.39
CA ASP A 110 27.59 12.72 -19.04
C ASP A 110 26.57 13.72 -18.44
N SER A 111 25.28 13.39 -18.50
CA SER A 111 24.22 14.25 -17.96
C SER A 111 24.34 14.40 -16.44
N PHE A 112 24.03 15.58 -15.92
CA PHE A 112 23.89 15.82 -14.49
C PHE A 112 22.95 14.79 -13.83
N TRP A 113 21.86 14.43 -14.50
CA TRP A 113 20.83 13.53 -13.99
C TRP A 113 21.24 12.06 -13.91
N ALA A 114 22.28 11.65 -14.64
CA ALA A 114 22.84 10.30 -14.60
C ALA A 114 23.81 10.09 -13.43
N LYS A 115 24.32 11.18 -12.82
CA LYS A 115 25.34 11.11 -11.77
C LYS A 115 24.87 10.38 -10.52
N PRO A 116 25.73 9.56 -9.88
CA PRO A 116 25.40 8.86 -8.62
C PRO A 116 24.98 9.81 -7.50
N ASP A 117 25.60 11.00 -7.40
CA ASP A 117 25.28 12.00 -6.37
C ASP A 117 23.83 12.46 -6.47
N VAL A 118 23.30 12.63 -7.67
CA VAL A 118 21.89 12.98 -7.90
C VAL A 118 20.97 11.88 -7.42
N THR A 119 21.38 10.61 -7.54
CA THR A 119 20.66 9.48 -6.96
C THR A 119 20.58 9.57 -5.45
N ILE A 120 21.70 9.88 -4.80
CA ILE A 120 21.76 10.05 -3.33
C ILE A 120 20.85 11.21 -2.91
N VAL A 121 20.91 12.35 -3.59
CA VAL A 121 20.04 13.50 -3.32
C VAL A 121 18.57 13.11 -3.44
N GLN A 122 18.18 12.35 -4.45
CA GLN A 122 16.81 11.87 -4.61
C GLN A 122 16.36 10.98 -3.44
N TYR A 123 17.22 10.10 -2.93
CA TYR A 123 16.92 9.30 -1.73
C TYR A 123 16.82 10.17 -0.46
N VAL A 124 17.65 11.18 -0.31
CA VAL A 124 17.57 12.13 0.82
C VAL A 124 16.23 12.89 0.78
N ILE A 125 15.84 13.39 -0.39
CA ILE A 125 14.54 14.05 -0.57
C ILE A 125 13.39 13.11 -0.21
N MET A 126 13.44 11.85 -0.64
CA MET A 126 12.46 10.82 -0.28
C MET A 126 12.37 10.63 1.24
N LEU A 127 13.51 10.58 1.94
CA LEU A 127 13.52 10.49 3.41
C LEU A 127 12.91 11.72 4.05
N ILE A 128 13.15 12.92 3.50
CA ILE A 128 12.53 14.15 3.98
C ILE A 128 11.01 14.10 3.81
N VAL A 129 10.50 13.63 2.65
CA VAL A 129 9.06 13.43 2.43
C VAL A 129 8.47 12.57 3.54
N ALA A 130 9.06 11.39 3.78
CA ALA A 130 8.56 10.44 4.76
C ALA A 130 8.68 10.98 6.19
N ALA A 131 9.84 11.52 6.58
CA ALA A 131 10.10 11.99 7.93
C ALA A 131 9.27 13.22 8.28
N ALA A 132 9.20 14.23 7.40
CA ALA A 132 8.40 15.43 7.64
C ALA A 132 6.90 15.11 7.67
N GLY A 133 6.42 14.26 6.74
CA GLY A 133 5.03 13.82 6.72
C GLY A 133 4.66 13.05 7.99
N PHE A 134 5.48 12.10 8.41
CA PHE A 134 5.27 11.36 9.65
C PHE A 134 5.32 12.27 10.88
N ALA A 135 6.34 13.10 11.01
CA ALA A 135 6.51 14.02 12.15
C ALA A 135 5.36 15.03 12.27
N SER A 136 4.73 15.41 11.14
CA SER A 136 3.60 16.35 11.17
C SER A 136 2.41 15.83 11.99
N ASN A 137 2.21 14.50 12.05
CA ASN A 137 1.10 13.89 12.78
C ASN A 137 1.25 14.00 14.31
N PHE A 138 2.46 14.15 14.82
CA PHE A 138 2.74 14.26 16.26
C PHE A 138 2.80 15.71 16.74
N GLN A 139 2.65 16.69 15.85
CA GLN A 139 2.73 18.09 16.23
C GLN A 139 1.41 18.62 16.78
N LYS A 140 1.45 19.14 18.01
CA LYS A 140 0.32 19.82 18.67
C LYS A 140 0.15 21.26 18.16
N LYS A 141 1.24 21.94 17.81
CA LYS A 141 1.22 23.32 17.29
C LYS A 141 0.83 23.33 15.81
N SER A 142 -0.28 24.00 15.49
CA SER A 142 -0.83 24.08 14.12
C SER A 142 0.21 24.58 13.11
N ASN A 143 0.94 25.66 13.39
CA ASN A 143 1.93 26.22 12.46
C ASN A 143 3.05 25.22 12.15
N MET A 144 3.52 24.45 13.14
CA MET A 144 4.56 23.44 12.94
C MET A 144 4.05 22.25 12.16
N LYS A 145 2.80 21.79 12.43
CA LYS A 145 2.14 20.74 11.68
C LYS A 145 2.04 21.09 10.19
N TYR A 146 1.49 22.26 9.88
CA TYR A 146 1.34 22.70 8.48
C TYR A 146 2.69 23.02 7.81
N GLY A 147 3.69 23.51 8.56
CA GLY A 147 5.04 23.72 8.07
C GLY A 147 5.71 22.40 7.64
N LEU A 148 5.61 21.36 8.46
CA LEU A 148 6.14 20.03 8.12
C LEU A 148 5.38 19.37 6.96
N LEU A 149 4.05 19.51 6.91
CA LEU A 149 3.26 19.06 5.77
C LEU A 149 3.67 19.79 4.49
N GLY A 150 3.83 21.09 4.53
CA GLY A 150 4.30 21.89 3.41
C GLY A 150 5.68 21.46 2.92
N LEU A 151 6.63 21.25 3.85
CA LEU A 151 7.95 20.71 3.53
C LEU A 151 7.86 19.33 2.85
N SER A 152 7.03 18.45 3.37
CA SER A 152 6.82 17.11 2.80
C SER A 152 6.24 17.19 1.39
N ILE A 153 5.23 18.02 1.15
CA ILE A 153 4.62 18.20 -0.18
C ILE A 153 5.63 18.81 -1.18
N LEU A 154 6.36 19.85 -0.79
CA LEU A 154 7.37 20.45 -1.66
C LEU A 154 8.48 19.46 -2.00
N SER A 155 8.93 18.67 -1.02
CA SER A 155 9.91 17.61 -1.25
C SER A 155 9.36 16.50 -2.16
N LEU A 156 8.06 16.15 -2.06
CA LEU A 156 7.42 15.20 -2.96
C LEU A 156 7.38 15.72 -4.40
N ILE A 157 7.07 17.00 -4.60
CA ILE A 157 7.11 17.65 -5.93
C ILE A 157 8.52 17.60 -6.50
N ALA A 158 9.54 17.94 -5.70
CA ALA A 158 10.93 17.85 -6.11
C ALA A 158 11.34 16.42 -6.46
N TYR A 159 10.89 15.43 -5.68
CA TYR A 159 11.10 14.00 -5.95
C TYR A 159 10.50 13.58 -7.30
N CYS A 160 9.25 13.98 -7.57
CA CYS A 160 8.57 13.68 -8.84
C CYS A 160 9.31 14.31 -10.02
N TYR A 161 9.75 15.57 -9.88
CA TYR A 161 10.53 16.27 -10.90
C TYR A 161 11.86 15.54 -11.20
N MET A 162 12.58 15.12 -10.15
CA MET A 162 13.81 14.34 -10.33
C MET A 162 13.56 12.99 -11.00
N GLY A 163 12.48 12.29 -10.62
CA GLY A 163 12.07 11.03 -11.25
C GLY A 163 11.77 11.20 -12.74
N TYR A 164 11.11 12.30 -13.11
CA TYR A 164 10.87 12.68 -14.50
C TYR A 164 12.18 12.95 -15.26
N MET A 165 13.06 13.78 -14.70
CA MET A 165 14.33 14.14 -15.34
C MET A 165 15.28 12.95 -15.47
N ARG A 166 15.18 11.96 -14.58
CA ARG A 166 15.97 10.72 -14.61
C ARG A 166 15.32 9.62 -15.43
N GLN A 167 14.09 9.81 -15.89
CA GLN A 167 13.35 8.83 -16.70
C GLN A 167 13.33 7.43 -16.04
N SER A 168 13.15 7.38 -14.72
CA SER A 168 13.22 6.16 -13.93
C SER A 168 11.83 5.67 -13.53
N ALA A 169 11.42 4.52 -14.07
CA ALA A 169 10.16 3.87 -13.71
C ALA A 169 10.07 3.54 -12.19
N GLU A 170 11.20 3.15 -11.60
CA GLU A 170 11.30 2.89 -10.16
C GLU A 170 11.01 4.15 -9.34
N SER A 171 11.59 5.29 -9.74
CA SER A 171 11.35 6.57 -9.08
C SER A 171 9.91 7.04 -9.23
N ILE A 172 9.31 6.83 -10.41
CA ILE A 172 7.91 7.17 -10.66
C ILE A 172 7.02 6.33 -9.76
N PHE A 173 7.23 5.02 -9.69
CA PHE A 173 6.39 4.14 -8.88
C PHE A 173 6.59 4.34 -7.37
N ALA A 174 7.77 4.75 -6.92
CA ALA A 174 8.06 4.99 -5.51
C ALA A 174 7.20 6.12 -4.89
N VAL A 175 6.56 6.95 -5.69
CA VAL A 175 5.58 7.94 -5.23
C VAL A 175 4.37 7.27 -4.55
N PHE A 176 4.00 6.06 -4.96
CA PHE A 176 2.90 5.30 -4.35
C PHE A 176 3.06 5.12 -2.83
N PRO A 177 4.14 4.48 -2.31
CA PRO A 177 4.30 4.32 -0.86
C PRO A 177 4.59 5.65 -0.14
N LEU A 178 5.23 6.63 -0.79
CA LEU A 178 5.45 7.95 -0.20
C LEU A 178 4.13 8.67 0.07
N LEU A 179 3.21 8.62 -0.88
CA LEU A 179 1.90 9.22 -0.70
C LEU A 179 1.09 8.51 0.40
N ALA A 180 1.19 7.18 0.48
CA ALA A 180 0.51 6.42 1.53
C ALA A 180 0.96 6.84 2.95
N VAL A 181 2.25 7.12 3.16
CA VAL A 181 2.76 7.65 4.44
C VAL A 181 2.10 8.98 4.81
N LEU A 182 1.82 9.83 3.83
CA LEU A 182 1.20 11.15 4.06
C LEU A 182 -0.31 11.06 4.28
N ILE A 183 -0.99 10.29 3.45
CA ILE A 183 -2.46 10.30 3.39
C ILE A 183 -3.08 9.35 4.42
N THR A 184 -2.48 8.20 4.71
CA THR A 184 -3.08 7.21 5.61
C THR A 184 -3.40 7.77 7.01
N PRO A 185 -2.52 8.54 7.68
CA PRO A 185 -2.85 9.13 8.98
C PRO A 185 -3.98 10.16 8.90
N ILE A 186 -4.05 10.92 7.82
CA ILE A 186 -5.12 11.92 7.60
C ILE A 186 -6.46 11.22 7.44
N LEU A 187 -6.52 10.17 6.62
CA LEU A 187 -7.72 9.39 6.39
C LEU A 187 -8.11 8.59 7.64
N GLY A 188 -7.14 8.03 8.38
CA GLY A 188 -7.40 7.38 9.66
C GLY A 188 -8.07 8.33 10.65
N SER A 189 -7.49 9.51 10.84
CA SER A 189 -8.08 10.55 11.68
C SER A 189 -9.49 10.97 11.21
N TYR A 190 -9.72 11.04 9.89
CA TYR A 190 -11.04 11.32 9.36
C TYR A 190 -12.06 10.22 9.71
N VAL A 191 -11.68 8.95 9.53
CA VAL A 191 -12.55 7.80 9.87
C VAL A 191 -12.80 7.74 11.38
N ASP A 192 -11.79 8.01 12.19
CA ASP A 192 -11.93 7.99 13.65
C ASP A 192 -12.93 9.04 14.16
N HIS A 193 -12.91 10.27 13.60
CA HIS A 193 -13.78 11.36 14.05
C HIS A 193 -15.11 11.46 13.30
N LYS A 194 -15.17 11.00 12.06
CA LYS A 194 -16.39 11.12 11.21
C LYS A 194 -17.05 9.79 10.90
N GLY A 195 -16.36 8.68 11.14
CA GLY A 195 -16.84 7.36 10.76
C GLY A 195 -16.80 7.12 9.25
N LYS A 196 -17.84 6.54 8.72
CA LYS A 196 -18.05 6.24 7.30
C LYS A 196 -17.08 5.20 6.73
N ALA A 197 -16.64 4.23 7.54
CA ALA A 197 -15.67 3.23 7.11
C ALA A 197 -16.13 2.45 5.87
N ALA A 198 -17.37 1.96 5.83
CA ALA A 198 -17.89 1.26 4.66
C ALA A 198 -17.97 2.16 3.42
N SER A 199 -18.33 3.44 3.59
CA SER A 199 -18.35 4.43 2.50
C SER A 199 -16.94 4.70 1.95
N MET A 200 -15.91 4.74 2.80
CA MET A 200 -14.50 4.90 2.41
C MET A 200 -13.98 3.68 1.65
N LEU A 201 -14.38 2.47 2.03
CA LEU A 201 -14.07 1.25 1.28
C LEU A 201 -14.70 1.26 -0.13
N ILE A 202 -15.93 1.75 -0.27
CA ILE A 202 -16.57 1.93 -1.58
C ILE A 202 -15.79 2.94 -2.42
N LEU A 203 -15.42 4.09 -1.86
CA LEU A 203 -14.62 5.10 -2.55
C LEU A 203 -13.26 4.52 -2.99
N GLY A 204 -12.57 3.82 -2.09
CA GLY A 204 -11.31 3.15 -2.41
C GLY A 204 -11.45 2.17 -3.58
N SER A 205 -12.54 1.36 -3.63
CA SER A 205 -12.81 0.45 -4.74
C SER A 205 -12.96 1.20 -6.08
N LEU A 206 -13.70 2.30 -6.09
CA LEU A 206 -13.90 3.12 -7.29
C LEU A 206 -12.56 3.69 -7.80
N LEU A 207 -11.74 4.22 -6.89
CA LEU A 207 -10.42 4.75 -7.24
C LEU A 207 -9.49 3.64 -7.74
N LEU A 208 -9.55 2.44 -7.15
CA LEU A 208 -8.77 1.28 -7.57
C LEU A 208 -9.13 0.84 -8.99
N ILE A 209 -10.42 0.72 -9.30
CA ILE A 209 -10.92 0.41 -10.66
C ILE A 209 -10.43 1.46 -11.64
N PHE A 210 -10.61 2.75 -11.32
CA PHE A 210 -10.15 3.86 -12.16
C PHE A 210 -8.66 3.75 -12.46
N CYS A 211 -7.80 3.49 -11.46
CA CYS A 211 -6.37 3.38 -11.66
C CYS A 211 -5.98 2.23 -12.59
N HIS A 212 -6.52 1.02 -12.35
CA HIS A 212 -6.19 -0.14 -13.17
C HIS A 212 -6.68 0.04 -14.61
N LEU A 213 -7.86 0.61 -14.83
CA LEU A 213 -8.38 0.90 -16.18
C LEU A 213 -7.57 2.01 -16.86
N THR A 214 -7.13 3.03 -16.12
CA THR A 214 -6.26 4.08 -16.67
C THR A 214 -4.91 3.50 -17.10
N PHE A 215 -4.29 2.63 -16.30
CA PHE A 215 -3.07 1.95 -16.68
C PHE A 215 -3.28 1.00 -17.87
N ALA A 216 -4.44 0.33 -17.96
CA ALA A 216 -4.74 -0.62 -19.02
C ALA A 216 -5.01 0.03 -20.36
N PHE A 217 -5.72 1.15 -20.40
CA PHE A 217 -6.28 1.71 -21.62
C PHE A 217 -5.83 3.14 -21.92
N VAL A 218 -5.61 3.97 -20.89
CA VAL A 218 -5.27 5.39 -21.10
C VAL A 218 -3.76 5.57 -21.23
N LEU A 219 -2.98 4.99 -20.32
CA LEU A 219 -1.52 5.13 -20.34
C LEU A 219 -0.87 4.69 -21.67
N PRO A 220 -1.28 3.56 -22.29
CA PRO A 220 -0.71 3.14 -23.60
C PRO A 220 -0.97 4.13 -24.73
N LEU A 221 -2.02 4.95 -24.68
CA LEU A 221 -2.30 5.98 -25.69
C LEU A 221 -1.26 7.11 -25.71
N PHE A 222 -0.52 7.27 -24.60
CA PHE A 222 0.51 8.29 -24.45
C PHE A 222 1.93 7.71 -24.50
N LYS A 223 2.08 6.48 -25.01
CA LYS A 223 3.36 5.77 -25.07
C LYS A 223 4.45 6.58 -25.81
N ASP A 224 4.06 7.32 -26.85
CA ASP A 224 5.00 8.11 -27.67
C ASP A 224 5.20 9.54 -27.12
N SER A 225 4.53 9.89 -26.04
CA SER A 225 4.65 11.20 -25.38
C SER A 225 5.34 11.09 -24.02
N ALA A 226 6.62 11.38 -23.96
CA ALA A 226 7.40 11.32 -22.71
C ALA A 226 6.77 12.16 -21.58
N VAL A 227 6.31 13.37 -21.88
CA VAL A 227 5.66 14.25 -20.89
C VAL A 227 4.26 13.74 -20.55
N GLY A 228 3.42 13.50 -21.56
CA GLY A 228 2.03 13.10 -21.38
C GLY A 228 1.91 11.77 -20.62
N GLY A 229 2.67 10.76 -21.04
CA GLY A 229 2.70 9.45 -20.39
C GLY A 229 3.15 9.54 -18.94
N THR A 230 4.22 10.29 -18.65
CA THR A 230 4.73 10.46 -17.28
C THR A 230 3.74 11.19 -16.38
N VAL A 231 3.07 12.25 -16.87
CA VAL A 231 2.04 12.98 -16.12
C VAL A 231 0.87 12.04 -15.77
N ILE A 232 0.37 11.27 -16.74
CA ILE A 232 -0.72 10.31 -16.51
C ILE A 232 -0.27 9.24 -15.50
N ALA A 233 0.96 8.72 -15.61
CA ALA A 233 1.48 7.75 -14.66
C ALA A 233 1.53 8.32 -13.24
N TYR A 234 2.07 9.53 -13.03
CA TYR A 234 2.09 10.16 -11.72
C TYR A 234 0.70 10.41 -11.16
N VAL A 235 -0.22 10.99 -11.94
CA VAL A 235 -1.60 11.24 -11.49
C VAL A 235 -2.27 9.93 -11.08
N THR A 236 -2.13 8.88 -11.89
CA THR A 236 -2.73 7.58 -11.59
C THR A 236 -2.11 6.94 -10.35
N ILE A 237 -0.79 7.05 -10.16
CA ILE A 237 -0.09 6.54 -8.97
C ILE A 237 -0.51 7.31 -7.71
N LEU A 238 -0.71 8.63 -7.79
CA LEU A 238 -1.23 9.44 -6.69
C LEU A 238 -2.65 9.01 -6.31
N VAL A 239 -3.50 8.76 -7.29
CA VAL A 239 -4.86 8.25 -7.05
C VAL A 239 -4.81 6.83 -6.45
N LEU A 240 -3.90 5.96 -6.95
CA LEU A 240 -3.72 4.61 -6.42
C LEU A 240 -3.23 4.62 -4.96
N GLY A 241 -2.29 5.49 -4.62
CA GLY A 241 -1.82 5.68 -3.25
C GLY A 241 -2.93 6.16 -2.31
N SER A 242 -3.79 7.06 -2.80
CA SER A 242 -4.99 7.51 -2.07
C SER A 242 -5.99 6.38 -1.87
N SER A 243 -6.27 5.59 -2.93
CA SER A 243 -7.11 4.39 -2.86
C SER A 243 -6.58 3.39 -1.82
N PHE A 244 -5.28 3.10 -1.87
CA PHE A 244 -4.65 2.20 -0.91
C PHE A 244 -4.77 2.72 0.52
N SER A 245 -4.57 4.00 0.76
CA SER A 245 -4.62 4.60 2.10
C SER A 245 -6.00 4.53 2.74
N LEU A 246 -7.08 4.53 1.94
CA LEU A 246 -8.46 4.37 2.42
C LEU A 246 -8.70 2.99 3.05
N VAL A 247 -8.02 1.94 2.56
CA VAL A 247 -8.25 0.57 3.03
C VAL A 247 -7.77 0.35 4.46
N PRO A 248 -6.49 0.56 4.83
CA PRO A 248 -6.05 0.37 6.19
C PRO A 248 -6.72 1.33 7.17
N ALA A 249 -7.03 2.57 6.72
CA ALA A 249 -7.75 3.55 7.53
C ALA A 249 -9.19 3.15 7.89
N SER A 250 -9.83 2.31 7.07
CA SER A 250 -11.25 1.96 7.23
C SER A 250 -11.47 0.50 7.59
N LEU A 251 -10.72 -0.43 6.98
CA LEU A 251 -10.94 -1.87 7.11
C LEU A 251 -10.51 -2.37 8.50
N TRP A 252 -9.29 -2.03 8.93
CA TRP A 252 -8.77 -2.54 10.19
C TRP A 252 -9.54 -2.03 11.42
N PRO A 253 -9.91 -0.75 11.53
CA PRO A 253 -10.76 -0.29 12.62
C PRO A 253 -12.20 -0.84 12.60
N SER A 254 -12.62 -1.45 11.49
CA SER A 254 -13.94 -2.09 11.41
C SER A 254 -13.99 -3.46 12.09
N VAL A 255 -12.86 -4.18 12.19
CA VAL A 255 -12.82 -5.55 12.72
C VAL A 255 -13.32 -5.63 14.17
N PRO A 256 -12.90 -4.75 15.11
CA PRO A 256 -13.40 -4.77 16.49
C PRO A 256 -14.91 -4.53 16.63
N LYS A 257 -15.54 -3.93 15.61
CA LYS A 257 -17.00 -3.72 15.60
C LYS A 257 -17.80 -4.97 15.15
N LEU A 258 -17.12 -5.98 14.65
CA LEU A 258 -17.74 -7.16 14.02
C LEU A 258 -17.67 -8.42 14.87
N VAL A 259 -16.80 -8.44 15.87
CA VAL A 259 -16.52 -9.60 16.72
C VAL A 259 -16.38 -9.15 18.17
N ASP A 260 -16.58 -10.08 19.10
CA ASP A 260 -16.39 -9.82 20.52
C ASP A 260 -14.93 -9.51 20.85
N ALA A 261 -14.70 -8.66 21.87
CA ALA A 261 -13.38 -8.22 22.31
C ALA A 261 -12.41 -9.40 22.58
N LYS A 262 -12.93 -10.50 23.15
CA LYS A 262 -12.16 -11.70 23.49
C LYS A 262 -11.54 -12.41 22.28
N VAL A 263 -12.11 -12.24 21.08
CA VAL A 263 -11.70 -12.97 19.86
C VAL A 263 -11.10 -12.05 18.77
N ILE A 264 -10.88 -10.77 19.07
CA ILE A 264 -10.33 -9.78 18.12
C ILE A 264 -8.99 -10.24 17.52
N GLY A 265 -8.06 -10.71 18.37
CA GLY A 265 -6.75 -11.20 17.90
C GLY A 265 -6.88 -12.38 16.93
N SER A 266 -7.77 -13.33 17.23
CA SER A 266 -8.07 -14.47 16.35
C SER A 266 -8.73 -14.04 15.05
N ALA A 267 -9.62 -13.04 15.09
CA ALA A 267 -10.25 -12.47 13.90
C ALA A 267 -9.22 -11.82 12.97
N TYR A 268 -8.31 -11.01 13.51
CA TYR A 268 -7.20 -10.46 12.72
C TYR A 268 -6.31 -11.54 12.12
N ALA A 269 -5.91 -12.54 12.91
CA ALA A 269 -5.08 -13.65 12.44
C ALA A 269 -5.74 -14.39 11.27
N LEU A 270 -7.06 -14.66 11.38
CA LEU A 270 -7.82 -15.33 10.34
C LEU A 270 -7.97 -14.48 9.07
N ILE A 271 -8.22 -13.16 9.21
CA ILE A 271 -8.25 -12.24 8.07
C ILE A 271 -6.89 -12.24 7.35
N PHE A 272 -5.78 -12.14 8.09
CA PHE A 272 -4.43 -12.19 7.49
C PHE A 272 -4.15 -13.53 6.81
N TRP A 273 -4.60 -14.64 7.38
CA TRP A 273 -4.45 -15.95 6.77
C TRP A 273 -5.19 -16.04 5.44
N ILE A 274 -6.47 -15.62 5.41
CA ILE A 274 -7.30 -15.58 4.20
C ILE A 274 -6.69 -14.61 3.16
N GLN A 275 -6.22 -13.43 3.59
CA GLN A 275 -5.53 -12.46 2.74
C GLN A 275 -4.31 -13.05 2.04
N ASN A 276 -3.49 -13.84 2.76
CA ASN A 276 -2.29 -14.44 2.20
C ASN A 276 -2.59 -15.46 1.09
N ILE A 277 -3.76 -16.10 1.08
CA ILE A 277 -4.21 -16.94 -0.05
C ILE A 277 -4.28 -16.09 -1.32
N GLY A 278 -4.88 -14.90 -1.25
CA GLY A 278 -4.93 -13.97 -2.38
C GLY A 278 -3.55 -13.48 -2.80
N LEU A 279 -2.71 -13.11 -1.83
CA LEU A 279 -1.34 -12.62 -2.10
C LEU A 279 -0.43 -13.70 -2.72
N TRP A 280 -0.70 -14.97 -2.51
CA TRP A 280 -0.04 -16.08 -3.18
C TRP A 280 -0.61 -16.34 -4.57
N LEU A 281 -1.95 -16.39 -4.69
CA LEU A 281 -2.64 -16.79 -5.92
C LEU A 281 -2.51 -15.74 -7.05
N PHE A 282 -2.75 -14.46 -6.74
CA PHE A 282 -2.87 -13.44 -7.78
C PHE A 282 -1.54 -13.08 -8.49
N PRO A 283 -0.36 -13.05 -7.87
CA PRO A 283 0.89 -12.92 -8.61
C PRO A 283 1.10 -14.02 -9.64
N MET A 284 0.73 -15.25 -9.29
CA MET A 284 0.81 -16.40 -10.19
C MET A 284 -0.18 -16.28 -11.36
N LEU A 285 -1.40 -15.81 -11.08
CA LEU A 285 -2.40 -15.57 -12.13
C LEU A 285 -1.97 -14.44 -13.06
N ILE A 286 -1.42 -13.34 -12.53
CA ILE A 286 -0.87 -12.25 -13.36
C ILE A 286 0.20 -12.79 -14.29
N GLY A 287 1.15 -13.57 -13.79
CA GLY A 287 2.19 -14.18 -14.61
C GLY A 287 1.60 -15.04 -15.73
N LYS A 288 0.68 -15.93 -15.40
CA LYS A 288 0.02 -16.79 -16.41
C LYS A 288 -0.76 -16.00 -17.46
N VAL A 289 -1.50 -14.96 -17.04
CA VAL A 289 -2.24 -14.10 -17.98
C VAL A 289 -1.27 -13.31 -18.85
N LEU A 290 -0.18 -12.81 -18.26
CA LEU A 290 0.85 -12.09 -18.99
C LEU A 290 1.49 -12.97 -20.08
N ASP A 291 1.88 -14.20 -19.74
CA ASP A 291 2.45 -15.16 -20.69
C ASP A 291 1.44 -15.53 -21.79
N ALA A 292 0.19 -15.77 -21.45
CA ALA A 292 -0.86 -16.13 -22.40
C ALA A 292 -1.20 -15.00 -23.38
N THR A 293 -1.04 -13.74 -22.95
CA THR A 293 -1.38 -12.57 -23.76
C THR A 293 -0.17 -11.96 -24.51
N ASN A 294 1.03 -12.48 -24.28
CA ASN A 294 2.27 -12.06 -24.94
C ASN A 294 3.02 -13.24 -25.58
N PRO A 295 2.38 -14.06 -26.43
CA PRO A 295 3.01 -15.23 -27.00
C PRO A 295 4.20 -14.82 -27.89
N GLY A 296 5.37 -15.43 -27.65
CA GLY A 296 6.58 -15.17 -28.44
C GLY A 296 7.30 -13.85 -28.16
N VAL A 297 6.82 -13.04 -27.22
CA VAL A 297 7.52 -11.82 -26.78
C VAL A 297 8.62 -12.21 -25.79
N THR A 298 9.87 -12.08 -26.19
CA THR A 298 11.06 -12.39 -25.37
C THR A 298 11.61 -11.18 -24.63
N ASP A 299 11.32 -9.98 -25.13
CA ASP A 299 11.76 -8.72 -24.54
C ASP A 299 10.78 -8.26 -23.45
N PRO A 300 11.18 -8.26 -22.17
CA PRO A 300 10.29 -7.87 -21.08
C PRO A 300 9.76 -6.43 -21.16
N THR A 301 10.44 -5.56 -21.93
CA THR A 301 10.03 -4.15 -22.08
C THR A 301 8.91 -3.96 -23.10
N LYS A 302 8.49 -5.04 -23.77
CA LYS A 302 7.46 -5.03 -24.81
C LYS A 302 6.17 -5.75 -24.41
N PHE A 303 6.04 -6.17 -23.17
CA PHE A 303 4.85 -6.85 -22.69
C PHE A 303 3.61 -5.94 -22.71
N ASN A 304 2.51 -6.51 -23.15
CA ASN A 304 1.19 -5.88 -23.05
C ASN A 304 0.57 -6.27 -21.70
N TYR A 305 0.37 -5.27 -20.84
CA TYR A 305 -0.20 -5.44 -19.51
C TYR A 305 -1.72 -5.24 -19.44
N THR A 306 -2.40 -5.01 -20.56
CA THR A 306 -3.84 -4.70 -20.58
C THR A 306 -4.66 -5.79 -19.88
N ALA A 307 -4.47 -7.07 -20.25
CA ALA A 307 -5.26 -8.16 -19.67
C ALA A 307 -5.01 -8.38 -18.16
N PRO A 308 -3.75 -8.42 -17.65
CA PRO A 308 -3.51 -8.43 -16.21
C PRO A 308 -4.15 -7.26 -15.46
N LEU A 309 -4.06 -6.04 -16.00
CA LEU A 309 -4.63 -4.85 -15.36
C LEU A 309 -6.16 -4.87 -15.34
N VAL A 310 -6.80 -5.33 -16.41
CA VAL A 310 -8.24 -5.55 -16.44
C VAL A 310 -8.66 -6.62 -15.43
N MET A 311 -7.91 -7.71 -15.30
CA MET A 311 -8.14 -8.72 -14.26
C MET A 311 -8.11 -8.09 -12.85
N LEU A 312 -7.14 -7.21 -12.57
CA LEU A 312 -7.08 -6.50 -11.28
C LEU A 312 -8.22 -5.50 -11.12
N ALA A 313 -8.67 -4.84 -12.18
CA ALA A 313 -9.85 -3.98 -12.15
C ALA A 313 -11.12 -4.77 -11.78
N PHE A 314 -11.27 -6.01 -12.23
CA PHE A 314 -12.38 -6.89 -11.82
C PHE A 314 -12.36 -7.21 -10.33
N LEU A 315 -11.19 -7.34 -9.69
CA LEU A 315 -11.10 -7.45 -8.23
C LEU A 315 -11.64 -6.19 -7.55
N GLY A 316 -11.31 -5.02 -8.11
CA GLY A 316 -11.87 -3.74 -7.65
C GLY A 316 -13.39 -3.69 -7.79
N VAL A 317 -13.97 -4.20 -8.89
CA VAL A 317 -15.42 -4.29 -9.09
C VAL A 317 -16.05 -5.23 -8.06
N ALA A 318 -15.45 -6.40 -7.81
CA ALA A 318 -15.92 -7.31 -6.78
C ALA A 318 -15.87 -6.67 -5.39
N ALA A 319 -14.78 -5.95 -5.06
CA ALA A 319 -14.66 -5.20 -3.82
C ALA A 319 -15.72 -4.09 -3.70
N LEU A 320 -16.01 -3.38 -4.78
CA LEU A 320 -17.06 -2.37 -4.83
C LEU A 320 -18.44 -2.97 -4.50
N LEU A 321 -18.79 -4.08 -5.13
CA LEU A 321 -20.05 -4.77 -4.88
C LEU A 321 -20.16 -5.24 -3.42
N LEU A 322 -19.08 -5.85 -2.89
CA LEU A 322 -19.04 -6.25 -1.48
C LEU A 322 -19.09 -5.06 -0.53
N GLY A 323 -18.50 -3.92 -0.88
CA GLY A 323 -18.60 -2.68 -0.12
C GLY A 323 -20.04 -2.18 0.02
N PHE A 324 -20.82 -2.24 -1.06
CA PHE A 324 -22.26 -1.94 -1.00
C PHE A 324 -23.03 -2.95 -0.14
N VAL A 325 -22.74 -4.25 -0.28
CA VAL A 325 -23.35 -5.30 0.57
C VAL A 325 -23.01 -5.04 2.04
N LEU A 326 -21.74 -4.73 2.35
CA LEU A 326 -21.30 -4.41 3.72
C LEU A 326 -22.10 -3.23 4.30
N LYS A 327 -22.28 -2.16 3.51
CA LYS A 327 -23.05 -0.98 3.92
C LYS A 327 -24.54 -1.29 4.18
N VAL A 328 -25.12 -2.19 3.39
CA VAL A 328 -26.50 -2.67 3.62
C VAL A 328 -26.61 -3.52 4.87
N VAL A 329 -25.64 -4.42 5.08
CA VAL A 329 -25.59 -5.29 6.28
C VAL A 329 -25.34 -4.46 7.53
N ASP A 330 -24.46 -3.47 7.47
CA ASP A 330 -24.20 -2.52 8.56
C ASP A 330 -25.50 -1.83 9.02
N ARG A 331 -26.28 -1.27 8.07
CA ARG A 331 -27.56 -0.63 8.38
C ARG A 331 -28.59 -1.61 8.97
N LYS A 332 -28.67 -2.85 8.46
CA LYS A 332 -29.66 -3.83 8.91
C LYS A 332 -29.32 -4.41 10.29
N LYS A 333 -28.04 -4.57 10.59
CA LYS A 333 -27.57 -5.22 11.83
C LYS A 333 -27.10 -4.23 12.90
N GLY A 334 -26.99 -2.92 12.55
CA GLY A 334 -26.49 -1.91 13.48
C GLY A 334 -25.05 -2.14 13.90
N LEU A 335 -24.16 -2.53 12.95
CA LEU A 335 -22.76 -2.84 13.26
C LEU A 335 -21.93 -1.58 13.62
N GLY A 336 -22.43 -0.40 13.27
CA GLY A 336 -21.78 0.89 13.58
C GLY A 336 -20.55 1.19 12.72
N LEU A 337 -20.43 0.61 11.52
CA LEU A 337 -19.27 0.86 10.65
C LEU A 337 -19.26 2.28 10.07
N GLU A 338 -20.43 2.91 9.97
CA GLU A 338 -20.55 4.30 9.51
C GLU A 338 -20.44 5.30 10.68
N GLU A 339 -20.37 4.83 11.93
CA GLU A 339 -20.23 5.68 13.11
C GLU A 339 -18.77 5.99 13.44
N PRO A 340 -18.47 7.16 14.04
CA PRO A 340 -17.14 7.50 14.52
C PRO A 340 -16.60 6.46 15.51
N ASN A 341 -15.27 6.27 15.50
CA ASN A 341 -14.59 5.45 16.49
C ASN A 341 -14.33 6.23 17.79
N ILE A 342 -14.13 7.54 17.69
CA ILE A 342 -13.90 8.48 18.80
C ILE A 342 -15.13 9.39 18.89
N LYS A 343 -15.77 9.40 20.06
CA LYS A 343 -16.91 10.28 20.36
C LYS A 343 -16.44 11.62 20.89
#